data_3201acc8e6d8b61f54f45050bf6b8110
#
_entry.id   3201acc8e6d8b61f54f45050bf6b8110
#
_cell.length_a   1.000
_cell.length_b   1.000
_cell.length_c   1.000
_cell.angle_alpha   90.00
_cell.angle_beta   90.00
_cell.angle_gamma   90.00
#
_symmetry.space_group_name_H-M   'P 1'
#
loop_
_entity.id
_entity.type
_entity.pdbx_description
1 polymer ?
#
loop_
_entity_poly.entity_id
_entity_poly.type
_entity_poly.pdbx_seq_one_letter_code
_entity_poly.pdbx_strand_id
1 'polypeptide(L)'
;HEKAKRLSKRYLHGHGFFFIGRDVFYPLALEGALKLKEISYLHAEGYPAGEMKHGPIALADPELFTIALMPKNMLYDKIKSNVEELSARDSTICAISSADFELADDFIKINKCDHYMLEFFEMLVALQILSMEISIRLKNDVDMPRNLAKSVTVE
;
A
#
# COMPACT_ATOMS: atom_id res chain seq x y z
N HIS A 1 -8.43 12.34 -0.46
CA HIS A 1 -9.49 11.61 0.23
C HIS A 1 -10.49 11.00 -0.76
N GLU A 2 -11.19 11.78 -1.59
CA GLU A 2 -12.18 11.26 -2.57
C GLU A 2 -11.65 10.16 -3.48
N LYS A 3 -10.37 10.22 -3.89
CA LYS A 3 -9.73 9.17 -4.69
C LYS A 3 -9.65 7.86 -3.90
N ALA A 4 -9.14 7.88 -2.67
CA ALA A 4 -9.06 6.69 -1.81
C ALA A 4 -10.45 6.08 -1.56
N LYS A 5 -11.46 6.91 -1.31
CA LYS A 5 -12.85 6.49 -1.15
C LYS A 5 -13.41 5.78 -2.40
N ARG A 6 -13.03 6.23 -3.59
CA ARG A 6 -13.41 5.55 -4.84
C ARG A 6 -12.69 4.23 -5.02
N LEU A 7 -11.37 4.20 -4.79
CA LEU A 7 -10.52 3.02 -4.95
C LEU A 7 -10.89 1.92 -3.96
N SER A 8 -11.28 2.27 -2.73
CA SER A 8 -11.64 1.29 -1.71
C SER A 8 -12.74 0.31 -2.14
N LYS A 9 -13.56 0.64 -3.16
CA LYS A 9 -14.56 -0.29 -3.71
C LYS A 9 -13.93 -1.52 -4.37
N ARG A 10 -12.84 -1.34 -5.12
CA ARG A 10 -12.14 -2.42 -5.82
C ARG A 10 -11.52 -3.39 -4.83
N TYR A 11 -10.99 -2.86 -3.73
CA TYR A 11 -10.15 -3.60 -2.80
C TYR A 11 -10.91 -4.47 -1.78
N LEU A 12 -12.23 -4.57 -1.88
CA LEU A 12 -13.03 -5.40 -0.97
C LEU A 12 -13.02 -6.89 -1.31
N HIS A 13 -12.66 -7.25 -2.52
CA HIS A 13 -12.86 -8.60 -3.06
C HIS A 13 -11.56 -9.38 -3.27
N GLY A 14 -10.43 -8.79 -2.96
CA GLY A 14 -9.13 -9.46 -3.06
C GLY A 14 -8.87 -10.38 -1.86
N HIS A 15 -7.94 -11.33 -2.05
CA HIS A 15 -7.52 -12.25 -1.00
C HIS A 15 -6.33 -11.75 -0.18
N GLY A 16 -5.73 -10.60 -0.55
CA GLY A 16 -4.63 -10.01 0.19
C GLY A 16 -4.06 -8.76 -0.44
N PHE A 17 -3.10 -8.18 0.28
CA PHE A 17 -2.41 -6.95 -0.13
C PHE A 17 -0.91 -7.09 0.03
N PHE A 18 -0.17 -6.68 -0.97
CA PHE A 18 1.24 -6.33 -0.85
C PHE A 18 1.39 -4.81 -0.78
N PHE A 19 2.23 -4.38 0.15
CA PHE A 19 2.72 -3.02 0.23
C PHE A 19 4.20 -3.05 -0.07
N ILE A 20 4.64 -2.35 -1.10
CA ILE A 20 6.03 -2.41 -1.52
C ILE A 20 6.68 -1.03 -1.54
N GLY A 21 7.94 -0.98 -1.12
CA GLY A 21 8.75 0.23 -1.09
C GLY A 21 10.24 -0.10 -1.18
N ARG A 22 11.05 0.93 -1.40
CA ARG A 22 12.51 0.84 -1.37
C ARG A 22 13.09 1.82 -0.38
N ASP A 23 14.25 1.48 0.21
CA ASP A 23 14.93 2.34 1.18
C ASP A 23 13.98 2.72 2.32
N VAL A 24 13.93 3.97 2.73
CA VAL A 24 13.04 4.48 3.79
C VAL A 24 11.55 4.27 3.51
N PHE A 25 11.16 4.02 2.27
CA PHE A 25 9.78 3.70 1.90
C PHE A 25 9.40 2.24 2.13
N TYR A 26 10.35 1.36 2.40
CA TYR A 26 10.05 0.00 2.87
C TYR A 26 9.46 -0.02 4.29
N PRO A 27 10.05 0.63 5.30
CA PRO A 27 9.37 0.82 6.59
C PRO A 27 7.99 1.45 6.47
N LEU A 28 7.79 2.38 5.55
CA LEU A 28 6.47 2.96 5.28
C LEU A 28 5.49 1.94 4.68
N ALA A 29 5.97 1.04 3.83
CA ALA A 29 5.17 -0.07 3.30
C ALA A 29 4.74 -1.04 4.42
N LEU A 30 5.61 -1.34 5.37
CA LEU A 30 5.27 -2.11 6.57
C LEU A 30 4.18 -1.41 7.41
N GLU A 31 4.30 -0.10 7.60
CA GLU A 31 3.30 0.70 8.31
C GLU A 31 1.95 0.71 7.58
N GLY A 32 1.94 0.84 6.25
CA GLY A 32 0.73 0.76 5.46
C GLY A 32 0.02 -0.59 5.59
N ALA A 33 0.78 -1.68 5.50
CA ALA A 33 0.26 -3.02 5.71
C ALA A 33 -0.28 -3.22 7.14
N LEU A 34 0.41 -2.67 8.14
CA LEU A 34 -0.03 -2.72 9.53
C LEU A 34 -1.35 -1.97 9.71
N LYS A 35 -1.45 -0.73 9.23
CA LYS A 35 -2.69 0.07 9.34
C LYS A 35 -3.87 -0.63 8.68
N LEU A 36 -3.68 -1.23 7.52
CA LEU A 36 -4.75 -1.97 6.86
C LEU A 36 -5.19 -3.17 7.71
N LYS A 37 -4.26 -4.00 8.19
CA LYS A 37 -4.57 -5.17 9.03
C LYS A 37 -5.33 -4.80 10.29
N GLU A 38 -4.88 -3.75 11.00
CA GLU A 38 -5.42 -3.37 12.29
C GLU A 38 -6.90 -3.00 12.24
N ILE A 39 -7.35 -2.30 11.21
CA ILE A 39 -8.71 -1.77 11.15
C ILE A 39 -9.62 -2.46 10.14
N SER A 40 -9.06 -3.09 9.09
CA SER A 40 -9.87 -3.78 8.07
C SER A 40 -9.96 -5.30 8.29
N TYR A 41 -9.00 -5.88 9.02
CA TYR A 41 -8.83 -7.32 9.24
C TYR A 41 -8.50 -8.10 7.96
N LEU A 42 -8.13 -7.40 6.89
CA LEU A 42 -7.66 -8.01 5.66
C LEU A 42 -6.18 -8.40 5.80
N HIS A 43 -5.80 -9.49 5.15
CA HIS A 43 -4.39 -9.89 5.10
C HIS A 43 -3.58 -8.88 4.29
N ALA A 44 -2.50 -8.38 4.87
CA ALA A 44 -1.62 -7.40 4.23
C ALA A 44 -0.17 -7.59 4.69
N GLU A 45 0.76 -7.55 3.77
CA GLU A 45 2.19 -7.70 4.03
C GLU A 45 3.00 -6.60 3.36
N GLY A 46 4.04 -6.12 4.07
CA GLY A 46 4.99 -5.16 3.54
C GLY A 46 6.27 -5.85 3.08
N TYR A 47 6.76 -5.52 1.87
CA TYR A 47 7.99 -6.08 1.33
C TYR A 47 8.95 -5.01 0.80
N PRO A 48 10.26 -5.22 0.90
CA PRO A 48 11.20 -4.47 0.08
C PRO A 48 10.96 -4.83 -1.38
N ALA A 49 10.69 -3.84 -2.23
CA ALA A 49 10.32 -4.10 -3.61
C ALA A 49 11.37 -4.94 -4.38
N GLY A 50 12.66 -4.79 -4.04
CA GLY A 50 13.73 -5.59 -4.64
C GLY A 50 13.70 -7.07 -4.30
N GLU A 51 13.03 -7.45 -3.19
CA GLU A 51 12.96 -8.84 -2.71
C GLU A 51 11.74 -9.60 -3.24
N MET A 52 10.83 -8.94 -3.94
CA MET A 52 9.61 -9.57 -4.47
C MET A 52 9.90 -10.82 -5.29
N LYS A 53 10.94 -10.78 -6.13
CA LYS A 53 11.35 -11.90 -6.99
C LYS A 53 11.94 -13.11 -6.27
N HIS A 54 12.24 -13.00 -4.97
CA HIS A 54 12.81 -14.08 -4.18
C HIS A 54 11.76 -14.93 -3.44
N GLY A 55 10.52 -14.88 -3.88
CA GLY A 55 9.43 -15.70 -3.34
C GLY A 55 8.06 -15.03 -3.44
N PRO A 56 7.83 -13.85 -2.86
CA PRO A 56 6.50 -13.24 -2.79
C PRO A 56 5.81 -13.05 -4.14
N ILE A 57 6.58 -12.82 -5.20
CA ILE A 57 6.06 -12.65 -6.57
C ILE A 57 5.28 -13.89 -7.07
N ALA A 58 5.50 -15.07 -6.48
CA ALA A 58 4.76 -16.28 -6.82
C ALA A 58 3.28 -16.21 -6.44
N LEU A 59 2.90 -15.28 -5.55
CA LEU A 59 1.52 -15.03 -5.13
C LEU A 59 0.82 -13.96 -6.00
N ALA A 60 1.54 -13.35 -6.94
CA ALA A 60 1.00 -12.27 -7.78
C ALA A 60 -0.11 -12.81 -8.70
N ASP A 61 -1.30 -12.23 -8.56
CA ASP A 61 -2.47 -12.49 -9.39
C ASP A 61 -3.41 -11.26 -9.36
N PRO A 62 -4.51 -11.25 -10.13
CA PRO A 62 -5.44 -10.11 -10.20
C PRO A 62 -6.17 -9.79 -8.88
N GLU A 63 -6.28 -10.74 -7.97
CA GLU A 63 -6.97 -10.60 -6.68
C GLU A 63 -6.03 -10.29 -5.51
N LEU A 64 -4.71 -10.33 -5.75
CA LEU A 64 -3.69 -9.83 -4.84
C LEU A 64 -3.31 -8.39 -5.19
N PHE A 65 -3.76 -7.45 -4.39
CA PHE A 65 -3.55 -6.03 -4.64
C PHE A 65 -2.16 -5.57 -4.20
N THR A 66 -1.43 -4.92 -5.09
CA THR A 66 -0.12 -4.34 -4.77
C THR A 66 -0.21 -2.82 -4.63
N ILE A 67 0.07 -2.31 -3.44
CA ILE A 67 0.21 -0.88 -3.16
C ILE A 67 1.69 -0.52 -3.26
N ALA A 68 2.07 0.20 -4.30
CA ALA A 68 3.46 0.56 -4.60
C ALA A 68 3.77 2.00 -4.20
N LEU A 69 4.73 2.18 -3.29
CA LEU A 69 5.23 3.50 -2.88
C LEU A 69 6.37 3.91 -3.81
N MET A 70 6.09 4.83 -4.72
CA MET A 70 6.99 5.19 -5.81
C MET A 70 7.42 6.67 -5.74
N PRO A 71 8.26 7.05 -4.76
CA PRO A 71 8.76 8.43 -4.66
C PRO A 71 9.63 8.77 -5.86
N LYS A 72 9.59 10.02 -6.34
CA LYS A 72 10.45 10.48 -7.42
C LYS A 72 11.85 10.85 -6.87
N ASN A 73 12.62 9.83 -6.50
CA ASN A 73 13.99 9.95 -6.00
C ASN A 73 14.97 9.14 -6.88
N MET A 74 16.22 8.98 -6.41
CA MET A 74 17.27 8.23 -7.12
C MET A 74 16.94 6.73 -7.35
N LEU A 75 16.00 6.17 -6.59
CA LEU A 75 15.59 4.77 -6.72
C LEU A 75 14.29 4.58 -7.51
N TYR A 76 13.72 5.65 -8.08
CA TYR A 76 12.47 5.60 -8.82
C TYR A 76 12.48 4.55 -9.95
N ASP A 77 13.53 4.52 -10.76
CA ASP A 77 13.63 3.56 -11.86
C ASP A 77 13.75 2.10 -11.37
N LYS A 78 14.33 1.92 -10.18
CA LYS A 78 14.43 0.59 -9.55
C LYS A 78 13.07 0.10 -9.04
N ILE A 79 12.29 0.95 -8.36
CA ILE A 79 10.95 0.54 -7.91
C ILE A 79 10.01 0.39 -9.10
N LYS A 80 10.11 1.26 -10.11
CA LYS A 80 9.36 1.14 -11.36
C LYS A 80 9.55 -0.24 -11.99
N SER A 81 10.80 -0.68 -12.15
CA SER A 81 11.10 -2.01 -12.70
C SER A 81 10.50 -3.15 -11.86
N ASN A 82 10.51 -3.06 -10.53
CA ASN A 82 9.88 -4.07 -9.68
C ASN A 82 8.35 -4.10 -9.82
N VAL A 83 7.71 -2.95 -10.00
CA VAL A 83 6.26 -2.87 -10.24
C VAL A 83 5.92 -3.43 -11.62
N GLU A 84 6.74 -3.17 -12.65
CA GLU A 84 6.60 -3.75 -13.98
C GLU A 84 6.67 -5.30 -13.95
N GLU A 85 7.55 -5.87 -13.11
CA GLU A 85 7.66 -7.32 -12.89
C GLU A 85 6.38 -7.93 -12.30
N LEU A 86 5.71 -7.21 -11.39
CA LEU A 86 4.44 -7.61 -10.78
C LEU A 86 3.27 -7.45 -11.76
N SER A 87 3.22 -6.32 -12.46
CA SER A 87 2.21 -6.05 -13.48
C SER A 87 2.23 -7.10 -14.61
N ALA A 88 3.42 -7.55 -15.01
CA ALA A 88 3.57 -8.62 -15.99
C ALA A 88 3.04 -9.99 -15.53
N ARG A 89 2.62 -10.11 -14.27
CA ARG A 89 1.99 -11.30 -13.67
C ARG A 89 0.55 -11.03 -13.24
N ASP A 90 -0.07 -10.07 -13.90
CA ASP A 90 -1.47 -9.68 -13.70
C ASP A 90 -1.83 -9.17 -12.29
N SER A 91 -0.82 -8.83 -11.44
CA SER A 91 -1.11 -8.21 -10.15
C SER A 91 -1.78 -6.85 -10.34
N THR A 92 -2.88 -6.61 -9.64
CA THR A 92 -3.54 -5.31 -9.65
C THR A 92 -2.72 -4.27 -8.88
N ILE A 93 -2.23 -3.26 -9.57
CA ILE A 93 -1.29 -2.27 -9.05
C ILE A 93 -2.01 -0.96 -8.69
N CYS A 94 -1.85 -0.52 -7.45
CA CYS A 94 -2.13 0.85 -7.03
C CYS A 94 -0.81 1.58 -6.75
N ALA A 95 -0.43 2.52 -7.59
CA ALA A 95 0.76 3.32 -7.38
C ALA A 95 0.44 4.60 -6.59
N ILE A 96 1.28 4.92 -5.60
CA ILE A 96 1.27 6.19 -4.88
C ILE A 96 2.56 6.92 -5.26
N SER A 97 2.46 8.04 -6.02
CA SER A 97 3.62 8.70 -6.58
C SER A 97 3.35 10.18 -6.90
N SER A 98 4.40 10.98 -6.93
CA SER A 98 4.40 12.32 -7.52
C SER A 98 4.65 12.32 -9.03
N ALA A 99 5.19 11.23 -9.59
CA ALA A 99 5.41 11.03 -11.02
C ALA A 99 4.33 10.12 -11.60
N ASP A 100 3.92 10.36 -12.83
CA ASP A 100 2.93 9.52 -13.50
C ASP A 100 3.51 8.14 -13.82
N PHE A 101 2.68 7.12 -13.70
CA PHE A 101 3.02 5.73 -13.97
C PHE A 101 1.86 5.04 -14.69
N GLU A 102 2.07 4.74 -15.97
CA GLU A 102 0.99 4.30 -16.89
C GLU A 102 0.53 2.86 -16.65
N LEU A 103 1.38 2.00 -16.08
CA LEU A 103 1.06 0.59 -15.82
C LEU A 103 0.27 0.37 -14.53
N ALA A 104 -0.04 1.42 -13.78
CA ALA A 104 -0.87 1.30 -12.59
C ALA A 104 -2.36 1.23 -12.97
N ASP A 105 -3.06 0.21 -12.47
CA ASP A 105 -4.51 0.10 -12.57
C ASP A 105 -5.21 1.22 -11.81
N ASP A 106 -4.64 1.58 -10.68
CA ASP A 106 -5.07 2.67 -9.83
C ASP A 106 -3.89 3.56 -9.46
N PHE A 107 -4.15 4.85 -9.32
CA PHE A 107 -3.10 5.83 -9.07
C PHE A 107 -3.54 6.87 -8.04
N ILE A 108 -2.76 7.03 -6.98
CA ILE A 108 -2.91 8.10 -5.99
C ILE A 108 -1.77 9.11 -6.23
N LYS A 109 -2.13 10.25 -6.81
CA LYS A 109 -1.18 11.35 -7.03
C LYS A 109 -0.89 12.04 -5.71
N ILE A 110 0.38 12.20 -5.40
CA ILE A 110 0.88 13.07 -4.35
C ILE A 110 1.60 14.28 -4.96
N ASN A 111 1.89 15.30 -4.16
CA ASN A 111 2.62 16.45 -4.63
C ASN A 111 4.10 16.12 -4.85
N LYS A 112 4.68 16.71 -5.88
CA LYS A 112 6.12 16.70 -6.03
C LYS A 112 6.72 17.71 -5.05
N CYS A 113 7.64 17.26 -4.22
CA CYS A 113 8.32 18.06 -3.23
C CYS A 113 9.81 18.22 -3.55
N ASP A 114 10.44 19.26 -3.02
CA ASP A 114 11.86 19.50 -3.21
C ASP A 114 12.74 18.45 -2.52
N HIS A 115 12.20 17.82 -1.48
CA HIS A 115 12.86 16.73 -0.77
C HIS A 115 11.96 15.52 -0.65
N TYR A 116 12.45 14.34 -1.02
CA TYR A 116 11.68 13.09 -1.06
C TYR A 116 11.06 12.67 0.30
N MET A 117 11.63 13.12 1.41
CA MET A 117 11.04 12.88 2.74
C MET A 117 9.72 13.62 2.96
N LEU A 118 9.43 14.67 2.23
CA LEU A 118 8.11 15.30 2.25
C LEU A 118 7.08 14.41 1.54
N GLU A 119 7.48 13.76 0.44
CA GLU A 119 6.65 12.74 -0.22
C GLU A 119 6.35 11.56 0.72
N PHE A 120 7.28 11.19 1.61
CA PHE A 120 7.07 10.16 2.64
C PHE A 120 5.86 10.48 3.53
N PHE A 121 5.74 11.70 4.03
CA PHE A 121 4.62 12.08 4.88
C PHE A 121 3.29 12.13 4.12
N GLU A 122 3.29 12.56 2.87
CA GLU A 122 2.07 12.53 2.05
C GLU A 122 1.64 11.08 1.76
N MET A 123 2.59 10.18 1.48
CA MET A 123 2.31 8.77 1.28
C MET A 123 1.78 8.12 2.57
N LEU A 124 2.34 8.47 3.73
CA LEU A 124 1.83 7.98 5.03
C LEU A 124 0.35 8.34 5.21
N VAL A 125 -0.01 9.60 4.98
CA VAL A 125 -1.41 10.05 5.08
C VAL A 125 -2.29 9.35 4.03
N ALA A 126 -1.79 9.16 2.81
CA ALA A 126 -2.52 8.45 1.76
C ALA A 126 -2.82 6.99 2.15
N LEU A 127 -1.86 6.29 2.76
CA LEU A 127 -2.01 4.91 3.27
C LEU A 127 -3.03 4.84 4.41
N GLN A 128 -2.98 5.78 5.36
CA GLN A 128 -3.93 5.86 6.47
C GLN A 128 -5.36 6.08 5.95
N ILE A 129 -5.55 7.03 5.03
CA ILE A 129 -6.85 7.31 4.43
C ILE A 129 -7.36 6.11 3.62
N LEU A 130 -6.49 5.44 2.85
CA LEU A 130 -6.88 4.26 2.07
C LEU A 130 -7.35 3.12 2.99
N SER A 131 -6.60 2.83 4.04
CA SER A 131 -6.94 1.81 5.03
C SER A 131 -8.26 2.12 5.74
N MET A 132 -8.47 3.38 6.13
CA MET A 132 -9.71 3.87 6.75
C MET A 132 -10.91 3.68 5.81
N GLU A 133 -10.79 4.09 4.54
CA GLU A 133 -11.90 4.00 3.58
C GLU A 133 -12.26 2.54 3.24
N ILE A 134 -11.28 1.65 3.18
CA ILE A 134 -11.52 0.21 3.01
C ILE A 134 -12.28 -0.33 4.24
N SER A 135 -11.83 0.01 5.44
CA SER A 135 -12.43 -0.44 6.70
C SER A 135 -13.87 0.04 6.86
N ILE A 136 -14.13 1.32 6.58
CA ILE A 136 -15.50 1.89 6.61
C ILE A 136 -16.43 1.15 5.64
N ARG A 137 -15.95 0.79 4.44
CA ARG A 137 -16.74 0.02 3.47
C ARG A 137 -17.04 -1.40 3.93
N LEU A 138 -16.11 -2.00 4.67
CA LEU A 138 -16.31 -3.31 5.31
C LEU A 138 -17.23 -3.19 6.53
N LYS A 139 -17.70 -1.98 6.88
CA LYS A 139 -18.54 -1.69 8.04
C LYS A 139 -17.87 -1.99 9.38
N ASN A 140 -16.54 -1.92 9.42
CA ASN A 140 -15.80 -2.03 10.65
C ASN A 140 -15.81 -0.70 11.42
N ASP A 141 -15.74 -0.78 12.74
CA ASP A 141 -15.49 0.37 13.59
C ASP A 141 -13.99 0.71 13.57
N VAL A 142 -13.63 1.83 12.95
CA VAL A 142 -12.23 2.25 12.80
C VAL A 142 -11.65 2.86 14.08
N ASP A 143 -12.52 3.31 14.99
CA ASP A 143 -12.13 3.94 16.26
C ASP A 143 -11.97 2.91 17.38
N MET A 144 -12.65 1.77 17.25
CA MET A 144 -12.59 0.67 18.24
C MET A 144 -12.31 -0.67 17.54
N PRO A 145 -11.13 -0.85 16.94
CA PRO A 145 -10.78 -2.10 16.29
C PRO A 145 -10.70 -3.26 17.30
N ARG A 146 -11.21 -4.41 16.88
CA ARG A 146 -11.20 -5.62 17.71
C ARG A 146 -9.77 -6.08 18.02
N ASN A 147 -9.58 -6.71 19.17
CA ASN A 147 -8.32 -7.33 19.58
C ASN A 147 -7.13 -6.34 19.76
N LEU A 148 -7.38 -5.04 19.65
CA LEU A 148 -6.38 -4.02 19.92
C LEU A 148 -6.72 -3.30 21.21
N ALA A 149 -5.78 -3.26 22.12
CA ALA A 149 -5.88 -2.52 23.37
C ALA A 149 -4.57 -1.77 23.63
N LYS A 150 -4.67 -0.65 24.35
CA LYS A 150 -3.52 0.20 24.68
C LYS A 150 -2.51 -0.52 25.60
N SER A 151 -3.00 -1.50 26.38
CA SER A 151 -2.20 -2.44 27.13
C SER A 151 -2.89 -3.80 27.10
N VAL A 152 -2.16 -4.85 26.78
CA VAL A 152 -2.63 -6.23 26.90
C VAL A 152 -2.06 -6.76 28.22
N THR A 153 -2.91 -6.86 29.25
CA THR A 153 -2.60 -7.57 30.48
C THR A 153 -3.17 -8.98 30.35
N VAL A 154 -2.29 -9.95 30.29
CA VAL A 154 -2.65 -11.36 30.47
C VAL A 154 -2.34 -11.67 31.93
N GLU A 155 -3.36 -11.93 32.74
CA GLU A 155 -3.19 -12.53 34.06
C GLU A 155 -3.14 -14.05 33.95
#